data_fb13497d0b30300fa85fadd84dc6904d
#
_entry.id   fb13497d0b30300fa85fadd84dc6904d
#
_cell.length_a   1.000
_cell.length_b   1.000
_cell.length_c   1.000
_cell.angle_alpha   90.00
_cell.angle_beta   90.00
_cell.angle_gamma   90.00
#
_symmetry.space_group_name_H-M   'P 1'
#
loop_
_entity.id
_entity.type
_entity.pdbx_description
1 polymer ?
#
loop_
_entity_poly.entity_id
_entity_poly.type
_entity_poly.pdbx_seq_one_letter_code
_entity_poly.pdbx_strand_id
1 'polypeptide(L)' 'MKRILVPNLGDWTEAGRVLARLAARYGYDKIGQGRLANDALIAMSAARMGATVITANERDFARLAEFRSFQWELSVF' A
#
# COMPACT_ATOMS: atom_id res chain seq x y z
N MET A 1 -13.17 14.71 -11.75
CA MET A 1 -13.27 14.95 -10.31
C MET A 1 -12.17 14.21 -9.58
N LYS A 2 -11.44 14.91 -8.75
CA LYS A 2 -10.37 14.27 -7.97
C LYS A 2 -10.98 13.57 -6.76
N ARG A 3 -10.65 12.30 -6.59
CA ARG A 3 -10.96 11.60 -5.37
C ARG A 3 -9.75 11.67 -4.45
N ILE A 4 -9.99 12.15 -3.25
CA ILE A 4 -8.95 12.22 -2.23
C ILE A 4 -9.15 11.04 -1.30
N LEU A 5 -8.12 10.19 -1.21
CA LEU A 5 -8.13 9.09 -0.26
C LEU A 5 -7.73 9.64 1.10
N VAL A 6 -8.69 9.63 2.02
CA VAL A 6 -8.43 10.08 3.39
C VAL A 6 -8.31 8.83 4.27
N PRO A 7 -7.11 8.52 4.75
CA PRO A 7 -6.93 7.36 5.62
C PRO A 7 -7.67 7.55 6.95
N ASN A 8 -8.22 6.46 7.46
CA ASN A 8 -8.78 6.44 8.81
C ASN A 8 -7.88 5.61 9.72
N LEU A 9 -8.25 5.51 10.99
CA LEU A 9 -7.46 4.78 11.97
C LEU A 9 -7.32 3.30 11.60
N GLY A 10 -8.37 2.71 11.05
CA GLY A 10 -8.33 1.32 10.59
C GLY A 10 -7.32 1.12 9.45
N ASP A 11 -7.21 2.09 8.54
CA ASP A 11 -6.25 2.03 7.44
C ASP A 11 -4.82 2.08 7.99
N TRP A 12 -4.56 2.93 8.98
CA TRP A 12 -3.26 3.00 9.64
C TRP A 12 -2.89 1.68 10.30
N THR A 13 -3.84 1.06 10.99
CA THR A 13 -3.64 -0.22 11.65
C THR A 13 -3.33 -1.31 10.64
N GLU A 14 -4.09 -1.37 9.56
CA GLU A 14 -3.90 -2.37 8.52
C GLU A 14 -2.56 -2.17 7.80
N ALA A 15 -2.21 -0.92 7.51
CA ALA A 15 -0.92 -0.61 6.90
C ALA A 15 0.24 -1.07 7.78
N GLY A 16 0.15 -0.82 9.08
CA GLY A 16 1.17 -1.27 10.02
C GLY A 16 1.30 -2.79 10.05
N ARG A 17 0.19 -3.50 9.99
CA ARG A 17 0.18 -4.96 9.97
C ARG A 17 0.84 -5.50 8.71
N VAL A 18 0.51 -4.93 7.55
CA VAL A 18 1.09 -5.34 6.27
C VAL A 18 2.59 -5.05 6.25
N LEU A 19 3.00 -3.88 6.73
CA LEU A 19 4.41 -3.52 6.80
C LEU A 19 5.20 -4.48 7.69
N ALA A 20 4.62 -4.90 8.80
CA ALA A 20 5.27 -5.86 9.70
C ALA A 20 5.49 -7.20 8.99
N ARG A 21 4.51 -7.64 8.21
CA ARG A 21 4.64 -8.88 7.44
C ARG A 21 5.67 -8.76 6.32
N LEU A 22 5.70 -7.61 5.66
CA LEU A 22 6.71 -7.34 4.65
C LEU A 22 8.11 -7.37 5.26
N ALA A 23 8.27 -6.77 6.42
CA ALA A 23 9.55 -6.77 7.14
C ALA A 23 10.01 -8.19 7.46
N ALA A 24 9.09 -9.03 7.90
CA ALA A 24 9.39 -10.42 8.23
C ALA A 24 9.81 -11.23 6.99
N ARG A 25 9.20 -10.92 5.83
CA ARG A 25 9.47 -11.67 4.60
C ARG A 25 10.69 -11.15 3.85
N TYR A 26 10.84 -9.82 3.74
CA TYR A 26 11.86 -9.20 2.88
C TYR A 26 12.98 -8.50 3.65
N GLY A 27 12.87 -8.42 4.97
CA GLY A 27 13.86 -7.78 5.82
C GLY A 27 13.51 -6.34 6.14
N TYR A 28 13.89 -5.92 7.34
CA TYR A 28 13.55 -4.57 7.84
C TYR A 28 14.23 -3.47 7.06
N ASP A 29 15.39 -3.75 6.47
CA ASP A 29 16.12 -2.76 5.69
C ASP A 29 15.33 -2.28 4.48
N LYS A 30 14.43 -3.12 3.97
CA LYS A 30 13.66 -2.81 2.78
C LYS A 30 12.47 -1.92 3.05
N ILE A 31 12.03 -1.82 4.29
CA ILE A 31 10.84 -1.05 4.66
C ILE A 31 11.15 0.14 5.56
N GLY A 32 12.42 0.40 5.87
CA GLY A 32 12.81 1.52 6.70
C GLY A 32 12.61 2.89 6.07
N GLN A 33 11.95 2.94 4.92
CA GLN A 33 11.75 4.16 4.15
C GLN A 33 10.30 4.61 4.25
N GLY A 34 10.09 5.88 4.56
CA GLY A 34 8.76 6.44 4.69
C GLY A 34 7.88 6.27 3.45
N ARG A 35 8.51 6.14 2.27
CA ARG A 35 7.79 5.93 1.01
C ARG A 35 6.92 4.66 1.06
N LEU A 36 7.49 3.56 1.54
CA LEU A 36 6.74 2.31 1.58
C LEU A 36 5.60 2.38 2.59
N ALA A 37 5.80 3.08 3.70
CA ALA A 37 4.74 3.30 4.67
C ALA A 37 3.58 4.08 4.06
N ASN A 38 3.87 5.13 3.30
CA ASN A 38 2.85 5.90 2.60
C ASN A 38 2.12 5.05 1.55
N ASP A 39 2.87 4.25 0.79
CA ASP A 39 2.28 3.37 -0.22
C ASP A 39 1.35 2.33 0.43
N ALA A 40 1.75 1.78 1.57
CA ALA A 40 0.92 0.83 2.31
C ALA A 40 -0.37 1.49 2.77
N LEU A 41 -0.29 2.72 3.26
CA LEU A 41 -1.46 3.45 3.71
C LEU A 41 -2.42 3.74 2.55
N ILE A 42 -1.88 4.15 1.41
CA ILE A 42 -2.67 4.38 0.20
C ILE A 42 -3.35 3.09 -0.24
N ALA A 43 -2.61 1.98 -0.25
CA ALA A 43 -3.15 0.68 -0.67
C ALA A 43 -4.29 0.23 0.25
N MET A 44 -4.12 0.39 1.56
CA MET A 44 -5.15 -0.02 2.51
C MET A 44 -6.39 0.86 2.44
N SER A 45 -6.20 2.17 2.24
CA SER A 45 -7.33 3.08 2.05
C SER A 45 -8.09 2.73 0.78
N ALA A 46 -7.38 2.45 -0.31
CA ALA A 46 -8.01 2.05 -1.58
C ALA A 46 -8.77 0.73 -1.43
N ALA A 47 -8.20 -0.23 -0.71
CA ALA A 47 -8.86 -1.52 -0.47
C ALA A 47 -10.18 -1.33 0.28
N ARG A 48 -10.17 -0.48 1.30
CA ARG A 48 -11.37 -0.19 2.08
C ARG A 48 -12.45 0.50 1.24
N MET A 49 -12.03 1.41 0.37
CA MET A 49 -12.96 2.23 -0.43
C MET A 49 -13.34 1.59 -1.76
N GLY A 50 -12.75 0.44 -2.11
CA GLY A 50 -12.99 -0.17 -3.40
C GLY A 50 -12.42 0.61 -4.57
N ALA A 51 -11.41 1.44 -4.31
CA ALA A 51 -10.77 2.25 -5.34
C ALA A 51 -9.60 1.49 -5.97
N THR A 52 -9.21 1.88 -7.19
CA THR A 52 -8.05 1.33 -7.86
C THR A 52 -6.88 2.28 -7.73
N VAL A 53 -5.73 1.77 -7.28
CA VAL A 53 -4.51 2.55 -7.19
C VAL A 53 -3.79 2.51 -8.54
N ILE A 54 -3.45 3.67 -9.07
CA ILE A 54 -2.64 3.77 -10.29
C ILE A 54 -1.25 4.24 -9.88
N THR A 55 -0.24 3.44 -10.16
CA THR A 55 1.10 3.71 -9.67
C THR A 55 2.16 3.27 -10.68
N ALA A 56 3.29 3.97 -10.69
CA ALA A 56 4.48 3.53 -11.43
C ALA A 56 5.37 2.62 -10.58
N ASN A 57 5.08 2.45 -9.30
CA ASN A 57 5.89 1.67 -8.37
C ASN A 57 5.41 0.23 -8.29
N GLU A 58 5.68 -0.52 -9.36
CA GLU A 58 5.22 -1.90 -9.49
C GLU A 58 5.74 -2.80 -8.37
N ARG A 59 7.03 -2.71 -8.05
CA ARG A 59 7.66 -3.60 -7.07
C ARG A 59 6.96 -3.54 -5.72
N ASP A 60 6.79 -2.33 -5.20
CA ASP A 60 6.25 -2.17 -3.84
C ASP A 60 4.77 -2.52 -3.79
N PHE A 61 4.00 -2.14 -4.80
CA PHE A 61 2.58 -2.46 -4.80
C PHE A 61 2.30 -3.93 -5.04
N ALA A 62 3.13 -4.61 -5.84
CA ALA A 62 3.03 -6.05 -6.00
C ALA A 62 3.29 -6.78 -4.67
N ARG A 63 4.27 -6.31 -3.89
CA ARG A 63 4.56 -6.87 -2.58
C ARG A 63 3.43 -6.61 -1.58
N LEU A 64 2.87 -5.41 -1.59
CA LEU A 64 1.74 -5.09 -0.73
C LEU A 64 0.53 -5.97 -1.04
N ALA A 65 0.29 -6.23 -2.32
CA ALA A 65 -0.82 -7.06 -2.75
C ALA A 65 -0.70 -8.52 -2.31
N GLU A 66 0.49 -8.99 -1.98
CA GLU A 66 0.68 -10.34 -1.45
C GLU A 66 0.03 -10.51 -0.07
N PHE A 67 -0.10 -9.44 0.69
CA PHE A 67 -0.58 -9.51 2.07
C PHE A 67 -1.97 -8.94 2.26
N ARG A 68 -2.44 -8.14 1.31
CA ARG A 68 -3.78 -7.58 1.36
C ARG A 68 -4.27 -7.36 -0.06
N SER A 69 -5.39 -7.98 -0.40
CA SER A 69 -5.97 -7.84 -1.72
C SER A 69 -6.52 -6.43 -1.93
N PHE A 70 -6.12 -5.80 -3.02
CA PHE A 70 -6.65 -4.51 -3.45
C PHE A 70 -6.44 -4.38 -4.96
N GLN A 71 -7.14 -3.44 -5.58
CA GLN A 71 -7.01 -3.23 -7.01
C GLN A 71 -5.94 -2.18 -7.28
N TRP A 72 -5.03 -2.50 -8.18
CA TRP A 72 -4.00 -1.57 -8.59
C TRP A 72 -3.62 -1.79 -10.05
N GLU A 73 -3.18 -0.73 -10.69
CA GLU A 73 -2.73 -0.78 -12.08
C GLU A 73 -1.42 -0.03 -12.22
N LEU A 74 -0.59 -0.51 -13.13
CA LEU A 74 0.67 0.15 -13.44
C LEU A 74 0.39 1.37 -14.32
N SER A 75 0.97 2.50 -13.93
CA SER A 75 0.90 3.72 -14.73
C SER A 75 1.84 3.57 -15.92
N VAL A 76 1.32 3.77 -17.14
CA VAL A 76 2.09 3.62 -18.36
C VAL A 76 2.26 5.00 -19.01
N PHE A 77 3.44 5.53 -18.93
CA PHE A 77 3.79 6.79 -19.57
C PHE A 77 5.10 6.67 -20.33
#